data_b57a9e5592691973c46cd9df6e7784c6
#
_entry.id   b57a9e5592691973c46cd9df6e7784c6
#
_cell.length_a   1.000
_cell.length_b   1.000
_cell.length_c   1.000
_cell.angle_alpha   90.00
_cell.angle_beta   90.00
_cell.angle_gamma   90.00
#
_symmetry.space_group_name_H-M   'P 1'
#
loop_
_entity.id
_entity.type
_entity.pdbx_description
1 polymer ?
#
loop_
_entity_poly.entity_id
_entity_poly.type
_entity_poly.pdbx_seq_one_letter_code
_entity_poly.pdbx_strand_id
1 'polypeptide(L)'
;MLKLTQLLSKPNCYFVYKNSAAELHTTLSVPAGHSKWANIKHIKGLKDGQRSVEFTRQARNIKLAVQEGGGSTNPAMNSLLRTAIEAASKKNMPNASIQAVLKKCSGQNMNVKKSILGIRQGKVFLVVILYTDNLILAKNQLNTLLRKSAAAYTDTVHMFNDKGILEVVGNDKLDAKTPDELEEIATEHAIECGAEELEVIDFNTRHLTFICDPDEMERVKQKLSAIGYNVEFSEHVFIPNNPISLSQSEQEAYDKFKDKLKTYDGVDSIYDNLDIEN
;
A
#
# COMPACT_ATOMS: atom_id res chain seq x y z
N MET A 1 -71.43 -44.52 31.99
CA MET A 1 -72.27 -43.39 31.55
C MET A 1 -71.45 -42.57 30.55
N LEU A 2 -71.73 -42.79 29.24
CA LEU A 2 -72.53 -41.92 28.37
C LEU A 2 -71.93 -40.47 28.35
N LYS A 3 -71.48 -39.91 27.27
CA LYS A 3 -71.97 -39.63 25.91
C LYS A 3 -70.79 -39.16 25.07
N LEU A 4 -70.45 -39.63 23.94
CA LEU A 4 -71.04 -39.43 22.58
C LEU A 4 -71.22 -37.96 22.16
N THR A 5 -70.64 -37.74 21.03
CA THR A 5 -70.89 -36.87 19.87
C THR A 5 -70.22 -35.53 19.93
N GLN A 6 -69.45 -35.12 18.92
CA GLN A 6 -69.88 -34.95 17.54
C GLN A 6 -68.71 -34.84 16.57
N LEU A 7 -68.83 -35.52 15.47
CA LEU A 7 -68.22 -35.24 14.19
C LEU A 7 -68.64 -33.85 13.73
N LEU A 8 -67.69 -33.09 13.20
CA LEU A 8 -67.96 -32.17 12.07
C LEU A 8 -66.70 -31.82 11.30
N SER A 9 -66.77 -32.35 10.09
CA SER A 9 -66.29 -31.74 8.82
C SER A 9 -64.90 -31.14 8.73
N LYS A 10 -64.08 -31.87 8.05
CA LYS A 10 -62.86 -31.32 7.38
C LYS A 10 -63.34 -30.56 6.15
N PRO A 11 -62.78 -29.32 5.91
CA PRO A 11 -62.75 -28.82 4.56
C PRO A 11 -61.38 -29.25 3.92
N ASN A 12 -61.53 -29.76 2.70
CA ASN A 12 -60.43 -30.01 1.77
C ASN A 12 -59.43 -28.90 1.73
N CYS A 13 -58.23 -29.12 2.24
CA CYS A 13 -57.06 -28.32 1.86
C CYS A 13 -56.46 -28.94 0.62
N TYR A 14 -56.72 -28.34 -0.51
CA TYR A 14 -55.96 -28.57 -1.73
C TYR A 14 -54.51 -28.14 -1.45
N PHE A 15 -53.60 -29.10 -1.41
CA PHE A 15 -52.19 -28.86 -1.46
C PHE A 15 -51.85 -28.32 -2.85
N VAL A 16 -51.80 -27.00 -2.96
CA VAL A 16 -51.15 -26.34 -4.09
C VAL A 16 -49.65 -26.52 -3.88
N TYR A 17 -49.05 -27.44 -4.63
CA TYR A 17 -47.62 -27.48 -4.83
C TYR A 17 -47.27 -26.20 -5.56
N LYS A 18 -46.85 -25.16 -4.81
CA LYS A 18 -46.03 -24.10 -5.37
C LYS A 18 -44.65 -24.73 -5.63
N ASN A 19 -44.39 -24.99 -6.89
CA ASN A 19 -43.00 -25.10 -7.36
C ASN A 19 -42.30 -23.80 -7.03
N SER A 20 -41.73 -23.67 -5.84
CA SER A 20 -40.68 -22.73 -5.61
C SER A 20 -39.46 -23.33 -6.28
N ALA A 21 -39.16 -22.88 -7.50
CA ALA A 21 -37.81 -22.95 -8.01
C ALA A 21 -36.93 -22.34 -6.94
N ALA A 22 -36.16 -23.17 -6.26
CA ALA A 22 -35.06 -22.69 -5.43
C ALA A 22 -34.07 -22.04 -6.40
N GLU A 23 -34.17 -20.72 -6.53
CA GLU A 23 -33.07 -19.94 -7.04
C GLU A 23 -31.90 -20.19 -6.11
N LEU A 24 -30.96 -21.00 -6.57
CA LEU A 24 -29.63 -21.11 -6.00
C LEU A 24 -28.97 -19.74 -6.20
N HIS A 25 -29.27 -18.83 -5.30
CA HIS A 25 -28.38 -17.71 -5.07
C HIS A 25 -27.08 -18.28 -4.49
N THR A 26 -26.18 -18.69 -5.36
CA THR A 26 -24.77 -18.80 -5.01
C THR A 26 -24.26 -17.38 -4.81
N THR A 27 -24.63 -16.74 -3.71
CA THR A 27 -23.80 -15.71 -3.14
C THR A 27 -22.55 -16.43 -2.68
N LEU A 28 -21.57 -16.51 -3.55
CA LEU A 28 -20.20 -16.58 -3.10
C LEU A 28 -19.97 -15.33 -2.27
N SER A 29 -20.28 -15.41 -0.98
CA SER A 29 -19.75 -14.46 -0.03
C SER A 29 -18.25 -14.70 -0.01
N VAL A 30 -17.54 -14.01 -0.90
CA VAL A 30 -16.12 -13.81 -0.76
C VAL A 30 -15.98 -13.11 0.59
N PRO A 31 -15.29 -13.70 1.58
CA PRO A 31 -15.11 -13.05 2.86
C PRO A 31 -14.42 -11.70 2.58
N ALA A 32 -15.11 -10.62 2.87
CA ALA A 32 -14.68 -9.24 2.57
C ALA A 32 -13.41 -8.81 3.33
N GLY A 33 -12.85 -9.68 4.18
CA GLY A 33 -11.66 -9.42 4.97
C GLY A 33 -10.33 -9.75 4.31
N HIS A 34 -10.33 -10.48 3.19
CA HIS A 34 -9.10 -10.97 2.54
C HIS A 34 -8.84 -10.35 1.17
N SER A 35 -9.46 -9.22 0.87
CA SER A 35 -9.19 -8.49 -0.36
C SER A 35 -7.75 -7.99 -0.33
N LYS A 36 -6.96 -8.35 -1.35
CA LYS A 36 -5.64 -7.81 -1.65
C LYS A 36 -5.61 -6.27 -1.51
N TRP A 37 -6.70 -5.62 -1.87
CA TRP A 37 -6.93 -4.18 -1.85
C TRP A 37 -7.16 -3.60 -0.45
N ALA A 38 -7.85 -4.31 0.44
CA ALA A 38 -8.01 -3.90 1.83
C ALA A 38 -6.63 -3.78 2.50
N ASN A 39 -5.72 -4.72 2.21
CA ASN A 39 -4.34 -4.69 2.70
C ASN A 39 -3.57 -3.47 2.16
N ILE A 40 -3.74 -3.13 0.89
CA ILE A 40 -3.10 -1.97 0.27
C ILE A 40 -3.61 -0.66 0.89
N LYS A 41 -4.92 -0.51 1.03
CA LYS A 41 -5.55 0.68 1.63
C LYS A 41 -5.12 0.89 3.08
N HIS A 42 -4.96 -0.19 3.84
CA HIS A 42 -4.47 -0.12 5.22
C HIS A 42 -2.99 0.26 5.29
N ILE A 43 -2.14 -0.28 4.41
CA ILE A 43 -0.73 0.11 4.29
C ILE A 43 -0.62 1.62 4.07
N LYS A 44 -1.48 2.21 3.25
CA LYS A 44 -1.56 3.66 3.06
C LYS A 44 -1.97 4.40 4.33
N GLY A 45 -3.05 3.98 4.99
CA GLY A 45 -3.57 4.62 6.21
C GLY A 45 -2.56 4.63 7.37
N LEU A 46 -1.73 3.58 7.50
CA LEU A 46 -0.66 3.52 8.49
C LEU A 46 0.48 4.52 8.21
N LYS A 47 0.70 4.89 6.95
CA LYS A 47 1.76 5.85 6.56
C LYS A 47 1.34 7.30 6.74
N ASP A 48 0.05 7.62 6.60
CA ASP A 48 -0.45 8.99 6.72
C ASP A 48 -0.44 9.52 8.15
N GLY A 49 -0.33 8.66 9.16
CA GLY A 49 -0.46 9.01 10.58
C GLY A 49 0.75 9.66 11.25
N GLN A 50 1.93 9.78 10.62
CA GLN A 50 3.15 10.22 11.30
C GLN A 50 3.91 11.31 10.55
N ARG A 51 3.66 12.56 10.91
CA ARG A 51 4.33 13.75 10.35
C ARG A 51 5.86 13.69 10.41
N SER A 52 6.45 13.08 11.44
CA SER A 52 7.90 12.92 11.56
C SER A 52 8.45 11.92 10.52
N VAL A 53 7.72 10.85 10.23
CA VAL A 53 8.08 9.86 9.21
C VAL A 53 8.02 10.50 7.82
N GLU A 54 7.00 11.30 7.56
CA GLU A 54 6.86 12.04 6.30
C GLU A 54 8.03 13.01 6.10
N PHE A 55 8.43 13.77 7.13
CA PHE A 55 9.56 14.67 7.02
C PHE A 55 10.89 13.93 6.79
N THR A 56 11.08 12.76 7.40
CA THR A 56 12.24 11.91 7.14
C THR A 56 12.26 11.41 5.70
N ARG A 57 11.09 11.04 5.16
CA ARG A 57 10.92 10.64 3.76
C ARG A 57 11.25 11.80 2.81
N GLN A 58 10.72 13.00 3.07
CA GLN A 58 11.01 14.17 2.26
C GLN A 58 12.50 14.56 2.32
N ALA A 59 13.11 14.50 3.51
CA ALA A 59 14.54 14.73 3.66
C ALA A 59 15.40 13.76 2.83
N ARG A 60 14.98 12.50 2.75
CA ARG A 60 15.63 11.48 1.92
C ARG A 60 15.46 11.77 0.42
N ASN A 61 14.23 12.11 -0.02
CA ASN A 61 13.97 12.46 -1.41
C ASN A 61 14.83 13.63 -1.87
N ILE A 62 15.04 14.64 -1.01
CA ILE A 62 15.95 15.75 -1.26
C ILE A 62 17.39 15.25 -1.42
N LYS A 63 17.86 14.33 -0.55
CA LYS A 63 19.22 13.76 -0.65
C LYS A 63 19.41 12.98 -1.96
N LEU A 64 18.42 12.16 -2.34
CA LEU A 64 18.45 11.40 -3.59
C LEU A 64 18.46 12.34 -4.81
N ALA A 65 17.63 13.37 -4.81
CA ALA A 65 17.57 14.35 -5.88
C ALA A 65 18.90 15.15 -6.02
N VAL A 66 19.60 15.42 -4.93
CA VAL A 66 20.97 16.00 -4.99
C VAL A 66 21.93 15.01 -5.62
N GLN A 67 21.89 13.74 -5.21
CA GLN A 67 22.77 12.68 -5.72
C GLN A 67 22.56 12.44 -7.22
N GLU A 68 21.31 12.28 -7.67
CA GLU A 68 20.94 12.04 -9.06
C GLU A 68 21.20 13.27 -9.95
N GLY A 69 21.08 14.47 -9.38
CA GLY A 69 21.38 15.73 -10.05
C GLY A 69 22.87 16.12 -10.04
N GLY A 70 23.77 15.11 -9.92
CA GLY A 70 25.22 15.34 -9.98
C GLY A 70 25.83 16.02 -8.75
N GLY A 71 25.18 15.93 -7.59
CA GLY A 71 25.66 16.50 -6.33
C GLY A 71 25.37 18.00 -6.16
N SER A 72 24.67 18.61 -7.11
CA SER A 72 24.31 20.02 -7.04
C SER A 72 23.22 20.28 -5.98
N THR A 73 23.54 21.11 -4.99
CA THR A 73 22.59 21.57 -3.96
C THR A 73 21.84 22.85 -4.36
N ASN A 74 22.04 23.34 -5.59
CA ASN A 74 21.37 24.53 -6.10
C ASN A 74 20.12 24.14 -6.89
N PRO A 75 18.90 24.50 -6.43
CA PRO A 75 17.66 24.15 -7.12
C PRO A 75 17.52 24.77 -8.53
N ALA A 76 18.24 25.85 -8.80
CA ALA A 76 18.24 26.48 -10.14
C ALA A 76 19.00 25.63 -11.17
N MET A 77 19.95 24.85 -10.73
CA MET A 77 20.80 24.01 -11.58
C MET A 77 20.41 22.51 -11.55
N ASN A 78 19.54 22.12 -10.61
CA ASN A 78 19.08 20.76 -10.43
C ASN A 78 17.56 20.73 -10.39
N SER A 79 16.95 20.31 -11.50
CA SER A 79 15.48 20.25 -11.64
C SER A 79 14.84 19.21 -10.72
N LEU A 80 15.51 18.06 -10.48
CA LEU A 80 15.04 17.02 -9.55
C LEU A 80 14.99 17.56 -8.13
N LEU A 81 16.03 18.28 -7.72
CA LEU A 81 16.07 18.94 -6.40
C LEU A 81 14.97 19.98 -6.24
N ARG A 82 14.70 20.78 -7.27
CA ARG A 82 13.63 21.77 -7.22
C ARG A 82 12.28 21.08 -6.99
N THR A 83 11.97 20.02 -7.75
CA THR A 83 10.73 19.24 -7.60
C THR A 83 10.64 18.61 -6.20
N ALA A 84 11.73 18.05 -5.68
CA ALA A 84 11.77 17.46 -4.34
C ALA A 84 11.52 18.51 -3.23
N ILE A 85 12.09 19.71 -3.37
CA ILE A 85 11.85 20.83 -2.43
C ILE A 85 10.40 21.30 -2.48
N GLU A 86 9.82 21.41 -3.68
CA GLU A 86 8.41 21.78 -3.85
C GLU A 86 7.49 20.74 -3.20
N ALA A 87 7.76 19.45 -3.41
CA ALA A 87 7.03 18.36 -2.78
C ALA A 87 7.13 18.40 -1.24
N ALA A 88 8.31 18.61 -0.70
CA ALA A 88 8.52 18.77 0.74
C ALA A 88 7.76 19.97 1.32
N SER A 89 7.74 21.09 0.60
CA SER A 89 7.02 22.30 0.99
C SER A 89 5.48 22.08 0.96
N LYS A 90 4.97 21.38 -0.04
CA LYS A 90 3.54 20.98 -0.11
C LYS A 90 3.13 20.09 1.07
N LYS A 91 4.05 19.28 1.61
CA LYS A 91 3.85 18.45 2.81
C LYS A 91 4.12 19.22 4.12
N ASN A 92 4.25 20.54 4.06
CA ASN A 92 4.49 21.43 5.20
C ASN A 92 5.80 21.15 5.95
N MET A 93 6.84 20.68 5.26
CA MET A 93 8.16 20.56 5.85
C MET A 93 8.76 21.97 6.07
N PRO A 94 9.23 22.29 7.30
CA PRO A 94 9.81 23.61 7.58
C PRO A 94 11.01 23.90 6.68
N ASN A 95 11.12 25.14 6.19
CA ASN A 95 12.22 25.55 5.33
C ASN A 95 13.59 25.39 6.02
N ALA A 96 13.65 25.63 7.34
CA ALA A 96 14.85 25.36 8.14
C ALA A 96 15.32 23.90 8.07
N SER A 97 14.36 22.95 8.06
CA SER A 97 14.66 21.52 7.92
C SER A 97 15.17 21.19 6.53
N ILE A 98 14.57 21.78 5.48
CA ILE A 98 15.05 21.62 4.10
C ILE A 98 16.48 22.13 3.96
N GLN A 99 16.77 23.32 4.48
CA GLN A 99 18.13 23.92 4.45
C GLN A 99 19.14 23.08 5.25
N ALA A 100 18.73 22.51 6.38
CA ALA A 100 19.58 21.61 7.16
C ALA A 100 19.96 20.35 6.39
N VAL A 101 19.01 19.78 5.59
CA VAL A 101 19.29 18.64 4.71
C VAL A 101 20.26 19.03 3.60
N LEU A 102 20.03 20.15 2.91
CA LEU A 102 20.91 20.65 1.84
C LEU A 102 22.32 20.91 2.35
N LYS A 103 22.45 21.49 3.55
CA LYS A 103 23.76 21.70 4.19
C LYS A 103 24.49 20.39 4.48
N LYS A 104 23.77 19.32 4.86
CA LYS A 104 24.37 17.98 5.03
C LYS A 104 24.80 17.37 3.70
N CYS A 105 24.13 17.69 2.60
CA CYS A 105 24.49 17.20 1.27
C CYS A 105 25.69 17.94 0.70
N SER A 106 25.95 19.21 1.09
CA SER A 106 27.09 19.98 0.61
C SER A 106 28.39 19.45 1.22
N GLY A 107 29.25 18.89 0.38
CA GLY A 107 30.58 18.43 0.78
C GLY A 107 30.76 16.95 1.07
N GLN A 108 29.73 16.14 0.89
CA GLN A 108 29.81 14.67 1.00
C GLN A 108 29.48 14.02 -0.35
N ASN A 109 30.33 13.09 -0.78
CA ASN A 109 29.94 12.14 -1.85
C ASN A 109 28.88 11.18 -1.26
N MET A 110 27.63 11.57 -1.34
CA MET A 110 26.52 10.74 -0.86
C MET A 110 26.22 9.66 -1.90
N ASN A 111 26.32 8.41 -1.50
CA ASN A 111 25.97 7.26 -2.33
C ASN A 111 24.85 6.47 -1.62
N VAL A 112 23.74 7.16 -1.34
CA VAL A 112 22.57 6.55 -0.71
C VAL A 112 21.91 5.63 -1.71
N LYS A 113 21.78 4.36 -1.34
CA LYS A 113 21.13 3.34 -2.17
C LYS A 113 19.93 2.73 -1.45
N LYS A 114 18.89 2.45 -2.23
CA LYS A 114 17.77 1.62 -1.78
C LYS A 114 18.26 0.19 -1.56
N SER A 115 17.96 -0.38 -0.43
CA SER A 115 18.24 -1.77 -0.10
C SER A 115 17.00 -2.42 0.50
N ILE A 116 16.75 -3.65 0.13
CA ILE A 116 15.63 -4.43 0.62
C ILE A 116 16.19 -5.47 1.58
N LEU A 117 15.68 -5.50 2.80
CA LEU A 117 16.08 -6.44 3.85
C LEU A 117 14.91 -7.33 4.22
N GLY A 118 15.13 -8.65 4.14
CA GLY A 118 14.23 -9.63 4.69
C GLY A 118 14.53 -9.87 6.16
N ILE A 119 13.51 -9.84 7.00
CA ILE A 119 13.59 -10.08 8.45
C ILE A 119 12.48 -11.04 8.85
N ARG A 120 12.78 -11.92 9.81
CA ARG A 120 11.79 -12.81 10.43
C ARG A 120 11.78 -12.58 11.94
N GLN A 121 10.57 -12.43 12.50
CA GLN A 121 10.33 -12.46 13.93
C GLN A 121 9.24 -13.49 14.26
N GLY A 122 9.61 -14.58 14.88
CA GLY A 122 8.66 -15.68 15.16
C GLY A 122 8.03 -16.22 13.88
N LYS A 123 6.71 -16.01 13.73
CA LYS A 123 5.92 -16.40 12.56
C LYS A 123 5.83 -15.27 11.51
N VAL A 124 6.20 -14.03 11.90
CA VAL A 124 6.07 -12.86 11.05
C VAL A 124 7.28 -12.73 10.14
N PHE A 125 7.03 -12.57 8.87
CA PHE A 125 8.01 -12.22 7.85
C PHE A 125 7.85 -10.75 7.47
N LEU A 126 8.98 -10.06 7.33
CA LEU A 126 9.01 -8.65 6.99
C LEU A 126 9.92 -8.40 5.80
N VAL A 127 9.49 -7.45 4.99
CA VAL A 127 10.33 -6.77 4.00
C VAL A 127 10.51 -5.34 4.45
N VAL A 128 11.76 -4.93 4.63
CA VAL A 128 12.14 -3.59 5.08
C VAL A 128 12.87 -2.87 3.97
N ILE A 129 12.34 -1.76 3.50
CA ILE A 129 13.03 -0.87 2.58
C ILE A 129 13.91 0.08 3.38
N LEU A 130 15.19 0.06 3.09
CA LEU A 130 16.20 0.85 3.76
C LEU A 130 16.99 1.66 2.74
N TYR A 131 17.18 2.94 3.00
CA TYR A 131 18.08 3.81 2.25
C TYR A 131 19.35 4.09 3.07
N THR A 132 20.49 3.68 2.57
CA THR A 132 21.78 3.83 3.27
C THR A 132 22.92 3.95 2.28
N ASP A 133 23.97 4.65 2.69
CA ASP A 133 25.27 4.72 2.01
C ASP A 133 26.17 3.52 2.37
N ASN A 134 25.93 2.89 3.54
CA ASN A 134 26.69 1.74 4.01
C ASN A 134 25.79 0.65 4.59
N LEU A 135 25.42 -0.30 3.73
CA LEU A 135 24.52 -1.41 4.09
C LEU A 135 25.11 -2.32 5.20
N ILE A 136 26.44 -2.51 5.21
CA ILE A 136 27.08 -3.37 6.21
C ILE A 136 26.96 -2.74 7.60
N LEU A 137 27.24 -1.43 7.69
CA LEU A 137 27.11 -0.70 8.95
C LEU A 137 25.65 -0.69 9.44
N ALA A 138 24.70 -0.41 8.54
CA ALA A 138 23.29 -0.42 8.84
C ALA A 138 22.82 -1.79 9.36
N LYS A 139 23.20 -2.89 8.69
CA LYS A 139 22.92 -4.26 9.15
C LYS A 139 23.51 -4.54 10.54
N ASN A 140 24.72 -4.13 10.81
CA ASN A 140 25.37 -4.33 12.11
C ASN A 140 24.65 -3.58 13.24
N GLN A 141 24.20 -2.35 13.00
CA GLN A 141 23.43 -1.56 13.95
C GLN A 141 22.07 -2.18 14.21
N LEU A 142 21.33 -2.55 13.16
CA LEU A 142 20.04 -3.22 13.26
C LEU A 142 20.15 -4.60 13.95
N ASN A 143 21.26 -5.32 13.80
CA ASN A 143 21.45 -6.64 14.40
C ASN A 143 21.29 -6.62 15.93
N THR A 144 21.69 -5.54 16.58
CA THR A 144 21.48 -5.37 18.04
C THR A 144 19.99 -5.30 18.40
N LEU A 145 19.20 -4.61 17.58
CA LEU A 145 17.75 -4.55 17.75
C LEU A 145 17.09 -5.91 17.47
N LEU A 146 17.50 -6.57 16.39
CA LEU A 146 16.97 -7.87 15.98
C LEU A 146 17.18 -8.92 17.08
N ARG A 147 18.39 -9.02 17.61
CA ARG A 147 18.71 -9.96 18.71
C ARG A 147 17.85 -9.73 19.95
N LYS A 148 17.63 -8.47 20.35
CA LYS A 148 16.78 -8.12 21.50
C LYS A 148 15.31 -8.46 21.31
N SER A 149 14.88 -8.61 20.07
CA SER A 149 13.49 -8.88 19.70
C SER A 149 13.28 -10.30 19.17
N ALA A 150 14.25 -11.20 19.37
CA ALA A 150 14.25 -12.57 18.84
C ALA A 150 13.96 -12.62 17.31
N ALA A 151 14.47 -11.63 16.58
CA ALA A 151 14.37 -11.51 15.13
C ALA A 151 15.71 -11.79 14.45
N ALA A 152 15.68 -12.19 13.20
CA ALA A 152 16.87 -12.47 12.40
C ALA A 152 16.67 -12.07 10.93
N TYR A 153 17.77 -11.78 10.25
CA TYR A 153 17.76 -11.65 8.80
C TYR A 153 17.44 -12.98 8.14
N THR A 154 16.54 -12.95 7.18
CA THR A 154 16.11 -14.12 6.41
C THR A 154 15.71 -13.61 5.02
N ASP A 155 15.85 -14.44 4.00
CA ASP A 155 15.28 -14.13 2.69
C ASP A 155 13.76 -14.30 2.76
N THR A 156 13.05 -13.19 2.75
CA THR A 156 11.58 -13.14 2.86
C THR A 156 10.90 -12.54 1.63
N VAL A 157 11.67 -11.96 0.70
CA VAL A 157 11.12 -11.24 -0.45
C VAL A 157 10.22 -12.13 -1.30
N HIS A 158 10.59 -13.39 -1.49
CA HIS A 158 9.80 -14.38 -2.25
C HIS A 158 8.43 -14.73 -1.61
N MET A 159 8.19 -14.35 -0.36
CA MET A 159 6.90 -14.53 0.33
C MET A 159 5.93 -13.39 0.06
N PHE A 160 6.35 -12.40 -0.71
CA PHE A 160 5.57 -11.23 -1.07
C PHE A 160 5.53 -11.07 -2.58
N ASN A 161 4.44 -10.52 -3.09
CA ASN A 161 4.36 -10.00 -4.44
C ASN A 161 4.74 -8.52 -4.40
N ASP A 162 5.77 -8.14 -5.11
CA ASP A 162 6.12 -6.74 -5.28
C ASP A 162 5.32 -6.12 -6.44
N LYS A 163 4.74 -4.96 -6.20
CA LYS A 163 3.87 -4.25 -7.13
C LYS A 163 4.09 -2.75 -7.06
N GLY A 164 3.99 -2.10 -8.21
CA GLY A 164 3.84 -0.66 -8.29
C GLY A 164 2.37 -0.28 -8.19
N ILE A 165 2.03 0.61 -7.27
CA ILE A 165 0.66 1.11 -7.09
C ILE A 165 0.63 2.58 -7.46
N LEU A 166 -0.34 2.94 -8.32
CA LEU A 166 -0.62 4.31 -8.70
C LEU A 166 -2.07 4.63 -8.37
N GLU A 167 -2.30 5.52 -7.41
CA GLU A 167 -3.62 6.07 -7.16
C GLU A 167 -3.79 7.34 -7.96
N VAL A 168 -4.89 7.42 -8.68
CA VAL A 168 -5.16 8.52 -9.60
C VAL A 168 -6.59 9.02 -9.44
N VAL A 169 -6.78 10.27 -9.78
CA VAL A 169 -8.10 10.87 -9.96
C VAL A 169 -8.30 11.16 -11.44
N GLY A 170 -9.37 10.61 -11.99
CA GLY A 170 -9.78 10.88 -13.36
C GLY A 170 -10.27 12.32 -13.52
N ASN A 171 -10.00 12.92 -14.67
CA ASN A 171 -10.52 14.23 -14.99
C ASN A 171 -11.94 14.14 -15.60
N ASP A 172 -12.57 15.30 -15.82
CA ASP A 172 -13.92 15.39 -16.40
C ASP A 172 -14.01 14.94 -17.87
N LYS A 173 -12.88 14.67 -18.53
CA LYS A 173 -12.83 14.14 -19.89
C LYS A 173 -13.14 12.64 -19.97
N LEU A 174 -13.07 11.92 -18.84
CA LEU A 174 -13.57 10.56 -18.71
C LEU A 174 -15.11 10.64 -18.68
N ASP A 175 -15.74 10.60 -19.87
CA ASP A 175 -17.21 10.73 -20.02
C ASP A 175 -17.92 9.41 -19.69
N ALA A 176 -17.74 8.94 -18.45
CA ALA A 176 -18.41 7.77 -17.90
C ALA A 176 -19.63 8.20 -17.09
N LYS A 177 -20.80 7.64 -17.41
CA LYS A 177 -22.08 7.94 -16.75
C LYS A 177 -22.46 6.90 -15.70
N THR A 178 -21.85 5.73 -15.79
CA THR A 178 -22.06 4.61 -14.86
C THR A 178 -20.73 4.09 -14.34
N PRO A 179 -20.72 3.39 -13.17
CA PRO A 179 -19.51 2.75 -12.68
C PRO A 179 -18.92 1.73 -13.68
N ASP A 180 -19.78 0.97 -14.36
CA ASP A 180 -19.36 -0.04 -15.33
C ASP A 180 -18.68 0.59 -16.56
N GLU A 181 -19.22 1.71 -17.08
CA GLU A 181 -18.58 2.48 -18.16
C GLU A 181 -17.21 3.05 -17.73
N LEU A 182 -17.08 3.50 -16.48
CA LEU A 182 -15.80 3.98 -15.95
C LEU A 182 -14.78 2.86 -15.88
N GLU A 183 -15.19 1.69 -15.41
CA GLU A 183 -14.33 0.52 -15.31
C GLU A 183 -13.87 0.04 -16.70
N GLU A 184 -14.77 0.02 -17.69
CA GLU A 184 -14.45 -0.36 -19.07
C GLU A 184 -13.42 0.60 -19.70
N ILE A 185 -13.67 1.92 -19.65
CA ILE A 185 -12.76 2.94 -20.16
C ILE A 185 -11.40 2.88 -19.44
N ALA A 186 -11.42 2.76 -18.13
CA ALA A 186 -10.19 2.70 -17.32
C ALA A 186 -9.40 1.41 -17.57
N THR A 187 -10.08 0.30 -17.88
CA THR A 187 -9.44 -0.97 -18.26
C THR A 187 -8.72 -0.85 -19.61
N GLU A 188 -9.32 -0.18 -20.60
CA GLU A 188 -8.64 0.10 -21.87
C GLU A 188 -7.37 0.93 -21.64
N HIS A 189 -7.49 1.99 -20.83
CA HIS A 189 -6.33 2.82 -20.47
C HIS A 189 -5.26 2.04 -19.68
N ALA A 190 -5.66 1.10 -18.79
CA ALA A 190 -4.74 0.24 -18.06
C ALA A 190 -3.90 -0.60 -19.03
N ILE A 191 -4.55 -1.23 -20.01
CA ILE A 191 -3.88 -2.04 -21.03
C ILE A 191 -2.92 -1.17 -21.87
N GLU A 192 -3.36 0.01 -22.31
CA GLU A 192 -2.55 0.92 -23.11
C GLU A 192 -1.32 1.44 -22.34
N CYS A 193 -1.50 1.71 -21.05
CA CYS A 193 -0.42 2.18 -20.18
C CYS A 193 0.54 1.06 -19.79
N GLY A 194 0.10 -0.18 -19.80
CA GLY A 194 0.86 -1.34 -19.34
C GLY A 194 0.67 -1.63 -17.84
N ALA A 195 -0.48 -1.26 -17.29
CA ALA A 195 -0.90 -1.71 -15.98
C ALA A 195 -1.43 -3.15 -16.04
N GLU A 196 -1.26 -3.90 -14.98
CA GLU A 196 -1.66 -5.32 -14.88
C GLU A 196 -3.06 -5.48 -14.30
N GLU A 197 -3.40 -4.63 -13.34
CA GLU A 197 -4.67 -4.66 -12.63
C GLU A 197 -5.20 -3.23 -12.43
N LEU A 198 -6.53 -3.11 -12.35
CA LEU A 198 -7.25 -1.86 -12.10
C LEU A 198 -8.29 -2.09 -11.00
N GLU A 199 -8.49 -1.10 -10.15
CA GLU A 199 -9.61 -1.04 -9.20
C GLU A 199 -10.24 0.35 -9.23
N VAL A 200 -11.56 0.42 -9.33
CA VAL A 200 -12.33 1.64 -9.15
C VAL A 200 -12.65 1.80 -7.66
N ILE A 201 -12.01 2.78 -7.01
CA ILE A 201 -12.18 3.02 -5.57
C ILE A 201 -13.46 3.81 -5.29
N ASP A 202 -13.71 4.85 -6.09
CA ASP A 202 -14.90 5.68 -5.97
C ASP A 202 -15.25 6.28 -7.33
N PHE A 203 -16.45 5.94 -7.79
CA PHE A 203 -16.99 6.44 -9.05
C PHE A 203 -17.24 7.94 -9.02
N ASN A 204 -17.76 8.49 -7.91
CA ASN A 204 -18.16 9.89 -7.84
C ASN A 204 -16.95 10.84 -7.91
N THR A 205 -15.87 10.46 -7.26
CA THR A 205 -14.61 11.21 -7.29
C THR A 205 -13.68 10.74 -8.41
N ARG A 206 -14.07 9.71 -9.16
CA ARG A 206 -13.25 9.05 -10.20
C ARG A 206 -11.87 8.64 -9.66
N HIS A 207 -11.86 8.15 -8.44
CA HIS A 207 -10.66 7.68 -7.78
C HIS A 207 -10.41 6.22 -8.16
N LEU A 208 -9.26 5.96 -8.81
CA LEU A 208 -8.86 4.65 -9.32
C LEU A 208 -7.47 4.28 -8.82
N THR A 209 -7.22 2.99 -8.75
CA THR A 209 -5.90 2.43 -8.45
C THR A 209 -5.44 1.56 -9.61
N PHE A 210 -4.30 1.89 -10.18
CA PHE A 210 -3.62 1.07 -11.18
C PHE A 210 -2.47 0.32 -10.52
N ILE A 211 -2.30 -0.95 -10.89
CA ILE A 211 -1.21 -1.80 -10.42
C ILE A 211 -0.38 -2.24 -11.61
N CYS A 212 0.90 -2.19 -11.44
CA CYS A 212 1.87 -2.56 -12.48
C CYS A 212 3.11 -3.21 -11.86
N ASP A 213 4.00 -3.67 -12.73
CA ASP A 213 5.35 -4.02 -12.34
C ASP A 213 6.05 -2.80 -11.73
N PRO A 214 6.75 -2.92 -10.58
CA PRO A 214 7.46 -1.82 -9.95
C PRO A 214 8.49 -1.14 -10.87
N ASP A 215 9.14 -1.89 -11.75
CA ASP A 215 10.14 -1.36 -12.68
C ASP A 215 9.49 -0.53 -13.80
N GLU A 216 8.23 -0.80 -14.14
CA GLU A 216 7.46 -0.04 -15.15
C GLU A 216 6.66 1.13 -14.57
N MET A 217 6.63 1.28 -13.25
CA MET A 217 5.76 2.22 -12.55
C MET A 217 5.90 3.66 -13.05
N GLU A 218 7.12 4.14 -13.28
CA GLU A 218 7.34 5.51 -13.76
C GLU A 218 6.84 5.71 -15.19
N ARG A 219 6.97 4.70 -16.04
CA ARG A 219 6.45 4.71 -17.41
C ARG A 219 4.92 4.71 -17.43
N VAL A 220 4.29 3.88 -16.59
CA VAL A 220 2.83 3.84 -16.44
C VAL A 220 2.31 5.19 -15.94
N LYS A 221 2.97 5.78 -14.94
CA LYS A 221 2.65 7.10 -14.41
C LYS A 221 2.68 8.20 -15.46
N GLN A 222 3.72 8.22 -16.30
CA GLN A 222 3.84 9.21 -17.38
C GLN A 222 2.71 9.07 -18.39
N LYS A 223 2.37 7.84 -18.80
CA LYS A 223 1.29 7.58 -19.73
C LYS A 223 -0.08 7.94 -19.16
N LEU A 224 -0.38 7.56 -17.91
CA LEU A 224 -1.62 7.95 -17.24
C LEU A 224 -1.77 9.46 -17.16
N SER A 225 -0.69 10.18 -16.84
CA SER A 225 -0.68 11.65 -16.82
C SER A 225 -0.92 12.25 -18.21
N ALA A 226 -0.39 11.63 -19.26
CA ALA A 226 -0.60 12.08 -20.65
C ALA A 226 -2.06 11.89 -21.12
N ILE A 227 -2.74 10.84 -20.69
CA ILE A 227 -4.17 10.59 -20.93
C ILE A 227 -5.04 11.61 -20.17
N GLY A 228 -4.50 12.16 -19.04
CA GLY A 228 -5.18 13.19 -18.27
C GLY A 228 -5.58 12.76 -16.85
N TYR A 229 -5.11 11.62 -16.38
CA TYR A 229 -5.23 11.27 -14.97
C TYR A 229 -4.30 12.14 -14.11
N ASN A 230 -4.80 12.57 -12.96
CA ASN A 230 -3.98 13.20 -11.94
C ASN A 230 -3.45 12.12 -11.00
N VAL A 231 -2.15 11.84 -11.05
CA VAL A 231 -1.52 10.84 -10.16
C VAL A 231 -1.27 11.47 -8.80
N GLU A 232 -2.03 11.07 -7.79
CA GLU A 232 -1.92 11.57 -6.42
C GLU A 232 -0.87 10.82 -5.61
N PHE A 233 -0.75 9.52 -5.89
CA PHE A 233 0.15 8.65 -5.14
C PHE A 233 0.76 7.61 -6.07
N SER A 234 2.04 7.30 -5.86
CA SER A 234 2.74 6.19 -6.52
C SER A 234 3.75 5.58 -5.56
N GLU A 235 3.69 4.27 -5.37
CA GLU A 235 4.58 3.57 -4.45
C GLU A 235 4.84 2.13 -4.87
N HIS A 236 6.09 1.66 -4.64
CA HIS A 236 6.45 0.26 -4.69
C HIS A 236 6.09 -0.40 -3.36
N VAL A 237 5.21 -1.40 -3.38
CA VAL A 237 4.70 -2.10 -2.21
C VAL A 237 4.96 -3.60 -2.29
N PHE A 238 5.00 -4.25 -1.13
CA PHE A 238 5.12 -5.70 -1.00
C PHE A 238 3.86 -6.25 -0.36
N ILE A 239 3.12 -7.07 -1.10
CA ILE A 239 1.85 -7.66 -0.69
C ILE A 239 2.11 -9.11 -0.28
N PRO A 240 1.77 -9.52 0.95
CA PRO A 240 2.04 -10.89 1.39
C PRO A 240 1.22 -11.91 0.59
N ASN A 241 1.86 -13.02 0.20
CA ASN A 241 1.19 -14.12 -0.48
C ASN A 241 0.27 -14.90 0.46
N ASN A 242 0.70 -15.04 1.72
CA ASN A 242 -0.02 -15.79 2.75
C ASN A 242 -0.08 -14.95 4.04
N PRO A 243 -1.16 -14.18 4.23
CA PRO A 243 -1.37 -13.44 5.46
C PRO A 243 -1.56 -14.37 6.66
N ILE A 244 -1.12 -13.93 7.84
CA ILE A 244 -1.28 -14.66 9.10
C ILE A 244 -1.86 -13.76 10.18
N SER A 245 -2.60 -14.36 11.12
CA SER A 245 -3.05 -13.68 12.34
C SER A 245 -2.16 -14.05 13.52
N LEU A 246 -2.00 -13.10 14.44
CA LEU A 246 -1.25 -13.27 15.69
C LEU A 246 -2.22 -13.30 16.87
N SER A 247 -1.82 -13.97 17.94
CA SER A 247 -2.47 -13.77 19.23
C SER A 247 -2.18 -12.36 19.76
N GLN A 248 -3.02 -11.86 20.67
CA GLN A 248 -2.86 -10.50 21.23
C GLN A 248 -1.46 -10.28 21.83
N SER A 249 -0.91 -11.26 22.55
CA SER A 249 0.43 -11.15 23.14
C SER A 249 1.55 -11.13 22.10
N GLU A 250 1.41 -11.89 21.01
CA GLU A 250 2.36 -11.87 19.88
C GLU A 250 2.28 -10.53 19.14
N GLN A 251 1.07 -9.99 18.96
CA GLN A 251 0.85 -8.68 18.32
C GLN A 251 1.51 -7.54 19.11
N GLU A 252 1.30 -7.49 20.43
CA GLU A 252 1.94 -6.47 21.28
C GLU A 252 3.48 -6.53 21.23
N ALA A 253 4.03 -7.74 21.20
CA ALA A 253 5.48 -7.94 21.08
C ALA A 253 6.01 -7.49 19.70
N TYR A 254 5.26 -7.80 18.65
CA TYR A 254 5.57 -7.42 17.29
C TYR A 254 5.49 -5.89 17.10
N ASP A 255 4.44 -5.24 17.57
CA ASP A 255 4.26 -3.81 17.46
C ASP A 255 5.40 -3.02 18.13
N LYS A 256 5.81 -3.43 19.31
CA LYS A 256 6.97 -2.86 20.01
C LYS A 256 8.28 -3.01 19.20
N PHE A 257 8.43 -4.11 18.49
CA PHE A 257 9.56 -4.33 17.60
C PHE A 257 9.47 -3.45 16.35
N LYS A 258 8.33 -3.46 15.69
CA LYS A 258 8.06 -2.68 14.46
C LYS A 258 8.27 -1.17 14.70
N ASP A 259 7.80 -0.65 15.85
CA ASP A 259 7.99 0.75 16.21
C ASP A 259 9.46 1.10 16.43
N LYS A 260 10.23 0.24 17.10
CA LYS A 260 11.67 0.45 17.22
C LYS A 260 12.39 0.39 15.87
N LEU A 261 11.96 -0.50 14.98
CA LEU A 261 12.52 -0.62 13.65
C LEU A 261 12.26 0.63 12.81
N LYS A 262 11.05 1.21 12.91
CA LYS A 262 10.68 2.48 12.25
C LYS A 262 11.54 3.67 12.71
N THR A 263 12.02 3.67 13.96
CA THR A 263 12.84 4.76 14.48
C THR A 263 14.29 4.73 13.95
N TYR A 264 14.70 3.66 13.28
CA TYR A 264 16.04 3.58 12.72
C TYR A 264 16.17 4.50 11.51
N ASP A 265 17.23 5.37 11.52
CA ASP A 265 17.49 6.28 10.42
C ASP A 265 17.80 5.51 9.13
N GLY A 266 17.12 5.86 8.06
CA GLY A 266 17.20 5.17 6.77
C GLY A 266 16.09 4.17 6.49
N VAL A 267 15.36 3.65 7.48
CA VAL A 267 14.16 2.83 7.25
C VAL A 267 13.08 3.69 6.63
N ASP A 268 12.59 3.27 5.47
CA ASP A 268 11.52 3.93 4.74
C ASP A 268 10.17 3.27 4.99
N SER A 269 10.12 2.00 4.68
CA SER A 269 8.90 1.24 4.68
C SER A 269 9.12 -0.14 5.26
N ILE A 270 8.11 -0.66 5.96
CA ILE A 270 8.09 -1.98 6.54
C ILE A 270 6.80 -2.65 6.10
N TYR A 271 6.93 -3.73 5.37
CA TYR A 271 5.83 -4.60 4.96
C TYR A 271 5.93 -5.90 5.73
N ASP A 272 4.81 -6.41 6.18
CA ASP A 272 4.73 -7.67 6.92
C ASP A 272 3.62 -8.55 6.37
N ASN A 273 3.62 -9.82 6.79
CA ASN A 273 2.63 -10.79 6.35
C ASN A 273 1.48 -10.94 7.36
N LEU A 274 1.16 -9.90 8.12
CA LEU A 274 0.00 -9.93 9.00
C LEU A 274 -1.28 -9.73 8.20
N ASP A 275 -2.29 -10.48 8.60
CA ASP A 275 -3.66 -10.23 8.15
C ASP A 275 -4.20 -8.98 8.84
N ILE A 276 -4.85 -8.13 8.08
CA ILE A 276 -5.45 -6.93 8.62
C ILE A 276 -6.89 -7.29 8.97
N GLU A 277 -7.10 -7.67 10.22
CA GLU A 277 -8.44 -7.75 10.75
C GLU A 277 -9.05 -6.35 10.78
N ASN A 278 -10.19 -6.21 10.10
CA ASN A 278 -11.05 -5.02 10.15
C ASN A 278 -11.71 -4.87 11.53
#